data_23ed3325432ba5ab64625f4ff91174c2
#
_entry.id   23ed3325432ba5ab64625f4ff91174c2
#
_cell.length_a   1.000
_cell.length_b   1.000
_cell.length_c   1.000
_cell.angle_alpha   90.00
_cell.angle_beta   90.00
_cell.angle_gamma   90.00
#
_symmetry.space_group_name_H-M   'P 1'
#
loop_
_entity.id
_entity.type
_entity.pdbx_description
1 polymer ?
#
loop_
_entity_poly.entity_id
_entity_poly.type
_entity_poly.pdbx_seq_one_letter_code
_entity_poly.pdbx_strand_id
1 'polypeptide(L)'
;PEVVTERLERELKSIIGNGFAVMYIIAQKLVWKSNDDGYLVGSRGSVGSSFVAYMAGITEVNSLQAHYLCPKCHYVDFDSDYVKSFSGRSGCDMEDRVCPVCGEPLMKEGHDIPFETFLGFKGNKEPDIDLNFSGDYQSKAHAYTEVIFGKGKTFRAGTVGTLADKTCLLYTS
;
A
#
# COMPACT_ATOMS: atom_id res chain seq x y z
N PRO A 1 -14.75 -3.69 -13.30
CA PRO A 1 -13.98 -3.88 -14.54
C PRO A 1 -13.08 -5.11 -14.46
N GLU A 2 -12.88 -5.80 -15.58
CA GLU A 2 -12.12 -7.04 -15.67
C GLU A 2 -10.68 -6.87 -15.14
N VAL A 3 -10.03 -5.78 -15.50
CA VAL A 3 -8.67 -5.39 -15.02
C VAL A 3 -8.55 -5.43 -13.50
N VAL A 4 -9.56 -4.95 -12.79
CA VAL A 4 -9.59 -4.93 -11.31
C VAL A 4 -9.71 -6.35 -10.76
N THR A 5 -10.62 -7.14 -11.32
CA THR A 5 -10.88 -8.53 -10.88
C THR A 5 -9.67 -9.42 -11.12
N GLU A 6 -9.09 -9.36 -12.32
CA GLU A 6 -7.89 -10.13 -12.67
C GLU A 6 -6.70 -9.78 -11.78
N ARG A 7 -6.51 -8.49 -11.50
CA ARG A 7 -5.43 -8.05 -10.60
C ARG A 7 -5.63 -8.59 -9.19
N LEU A 8 -6.84 -8.48 -8.63
CA LEU A 8 -7.17 -9.00 -7.30
C LEU A 8 -7.00 -10.50 -7.20
N GLU A 9 -7.54 -11.25 -8.17
CA GLU A 9 -7.44 -12.71 -8.16
C GLU A 9 -5.98 -13.19 -8.25
N ARG A 10 -5.18 -12.56 -9.10
CA ARG A 10 -3.76 -12.86 -9.23
C ARG A 10 -3.00 -12.62 -7.92
N GLU A 11 -3.20 -11.46 -7.30
CA GLU A 11 -2.56 -11.12 -6.04
C GLU A 11 -3.02 -12.02 -4.90
N LEU A 12 -4.33 -12.22 -4.73
CA LEU A 12 -4.89 -13.09 -3.70
C LEU A 12 -4.41 -14.54 -3.83
N LYS A 13 -4.33 -15.06 -5.05
CA LYS A 13 -3.79 -16.40 -5.29
C LYS A 13 -2.35 -16.52 -4.80
N SER A 14 -1.52 -15.52 -5.05
CA SER A 14 -0.14 -15.49 -4.57
C SER A 14 -0.06 -15.34 -3.06
N ILE A 15 -0.78 -14.39 -2.48
CA ILE A 15 -0.77 -14.09 -1.04
C ILE A 15 -1.25 -15.30 -0.22
N ILE A 16 -2.36 -15.91 -0.62
CA ILE A 16 -2.96 -17.05 0.09
C ILE A 16 -2.12 -18.30 -0.14
N GLY A 17 -1.70 -18.56 -1.39
CA GLY A 17 -0.93 -19.74 -1.76
C GLY A 17 0.42 -19.82 -1.06
N ASN A 18 1.03 -18.69 -0.73
CA ASN A 18 2.31 -18.63 0.00
C ASN A 18 2.14 -18.42 1.52
N GLY A 19 0.90 -18.39 2.05
CA GLY A 19 0.63 -18.24 3.48
C GLY A 19 0.82 -16.82 4.03
N PHE A 20 0.91 -15.78 3.18
CA PHE A 20 1.15 -14.40 3.59
C PHE A 20 -0.10 -13.64 4.07
N ALA A 21 -1.28 -14.25 3.96
CA ALA A 21 -2.55 -13.61 4.34
C ALA A 21 -2.56 -13.09 5.79
N VAL A 22 -1.91 -13.80 6.71
CA VAL A 22 -1.80 -13.40 8.13
C VAL A 22 -1.10 -12.06 8.28
N MET A 23 -0.04 -11.80 7.51
CA MET A 23 0.71 -10.53 7.55
C MET A 23 -0.16 -9.36 7.10
N TYR A 24 -0.95 -9.55 6.03
CA TYR A 24 -1.90 -8.54 5.56
C TYR A 24 -2.97 -8.23 6.61
N ILE A 25 -3.53 -9.26 7.25
CA ILE A 25 -4.55 -9.08 8.30
C ILE A 25 -3.99 -8.34 9.52
N ILE A 26 -2.75 -8.64 9.90
CA ILE A 26 -2.08 -7.95 11.02
C ILE A 26 -1.84 -6.48 10.67
N ALA A 27 -1.29 -6.20 9.49
CA ALA A 27 -1.06 -4.85 9.02
C ALA A 27 -2.37 -4.05 8.95
N GLN A 28 -3.42 -4.63 8.37
CA GLN A 28 -4.76 -4.03 8.32
C GLN A 28 -5.29 -3.67 9.71
N LYS A 29 -5.23 -4.60 10.66
CA LYS A 29 -5.71 -4.35 12.03
C LYS A 29 -4.95 -3.21 12.72
N LEU A 30 -3.64 -3.13 12.51
CA LEU A 30 -2.81 -2.07 13.06
C LEU A 30 -3.17 -0.70 12.45
N VAL A 31 -3.31 -0.64 11.13
CA VAL A 31 -3.67 0.60 10.43
C VAL A 31 -5.07 1.06 10.83
N TRP A 32 -6.05 0.16 10.78
CA TRP A 32 -7.44 0.49 11.13
C TRP A 32 -7.56 0.97 12.58
N LYS A 33 -6.89 0.29 13.52
CA LYS A 33 -6.89 0.72 14.92
C LYS A 33 -6.32 2.11 15.12
N SER A 34 -5.24 2.44 14.42
CA SER A 34 -4.65 3.78 14.48
C SER A 34 -5.58 4.85 13.90
N ASN A 35 -6.20 4.56 12.75
CA ASN A 35 -7.16 5.47 12.10
C ASN A 35 -8.42 5.67 12.97
N ASP A 36 -8.94 4.62 13.59
CA ASP A 36 -10.08 4.69 14.53
C ASP A 36 -9.76 5.56 15.75
N ASP A 37 -8.51 5.54 16.19
CA ASP A 37 -8.03 6.40 17.29
C ASP A 37 -7.68 7.83 16.82
N GLY A 38 -7.90 8.16 15.55
CA GLY A 38 -7.69 9.49 14.96
C GLY A 38 -6.26 9.79 14.51
N TYR A 39 -5.42 8.76 14.36
CA TYR A 39 -4.03 8.91 13.91
C TYR A 39 -3.81 8.25 12.56
N LEU A 40 -3.42 9.04 11.57
CA LEU A 40 -3.09 8.53 10.23
C LEU A 40 -1.84 7.66 10.27
N VAL A 41 -1.82 6.63 9.41
CA VAL A 41 -0.69 5.75 9.19
C VAL A 41 -0.25 5.87 7.75
N GLY A 42 1.02 6.16 7.51
CA GLY A 42 1.60 6.11 6.18
C GLY A 42 2.21 4.74 5.90
N SER A 43 2.00 4.20 4.72
CA SER A 43 2.76 3.05 4.25
C SER A 43 4.03 3.47 3.53
N ARG A 44 5.07 2.64 3.58
CA ARG A 44 6.34 2.90 2.91
C ARG A 44 6.84 1.64 2.19
N GLY A 45 7.64 1.86 1.16
CA GLY A 45 8.32 0.78 0.45
C GLY A 45 7.44 0.04 -0.53
N SER A 46 7.74 -1.24 -0.74
CA SER A 46 7.15 -2.05 -1.82
C SER A 46 5.68 -2.44 -1.62
N VAL A 47 5.11 -2.24 -0.42
CA VAL A 47 3.69 -2.55 -0.17
C VAL A 47 2.74 -1.73 -1.04
N GLY A 48 3.15 -0.53 -1.49
CA GLY A 48 2.39 0.29 -2.44
C GLY A 48 2.19 -0.34 -3.82
N SER A 49 2.87 -1.45 -4.14
CA SER A 49 2.63 -2.22 -5.37
C SER A 49 1.54 -3.30 -5.24
N SER A 50 1.02 -3.53 -4.04
CA SER A 50 -0.08 -4.49 -3.81
C SER A 50 -1.44 -3.81 -3.87
N PHE A 51 -2.25 -4.17 -4.85
CA PHE A 51 -3.63 -3.70 -4.96
C PHE A 51 -4.52 -4.29 -3.86
N VAL A 52 -4.24 -5.51 -3.39
CA VAL A 52 -4.91 -6.09 -2.21
C VAL A 52 -4.62 -5.26 -0.96
N ALA A 53 -3.40 -4.75 -0.78
CA ALA A 53 -3.07 -3.88 0.34
C ALA A 53 -3.82 -2.54 0.27
N TYR A 54 -3.98 -1.97 -0.94
CA TYR A 54 -4.81 -0.78 -1.16
C TYR A 54 -6.28 -1.04 -0.80
N MET A 55 -6.88 -2.11 -1.32
CA MET A 55 -8.27 -2.48 -1.04
C MET A 55 -8.51 -2.83 0.43
N ALA A 56 -7.50 -3.32 1.13
CA ALA A 56 -7.55 -3.61 2.57
C ALA A 56 -7.33 -2.36 3.45
N GLY A 57 -7.04 -1.19 2.85
CA GLY A 57 -6.75 0.04 3.58
C GLY A 57 -5.42 0.01 4.32
N ILE A 58 -4.46 -0.78 3.87
CA ILE A 58 -3.10 -0.85 4.43
C ILE A 58 -2.23 0.25 3.82
N THR A 59 -2.43 0.55 2.53
CA THR A 59 -1.73 1.60 1.80
C THR A 59 -2.71 2.52 1.09
N GLU A 60 -2.32 3.75 0.89
CA GLU A 60 -3.09 4.74 0.11
C GLU A 60 -2.74 4.70 -1.38
N VAL A 61 -1.73 3.92 -1.76
CA VAL A 61 -1.25 3.83 -3.13
C VAL A 61 -2.09 2.84 -3.93
N ASN A 62 -2.84 3.35 -4.92
CA ASN A 62 -3.53 2.53 -5.91
C ASN A 62 -2.52 2.08 -6.98
N SER A 63 -2.13 0.81 -6.97
CA SER A 63 -1.12 0.25 -7.88
C SER A 63 -1.65 -0.13 -9.26
N LEU A 64 -2.94 0.06 -9.53
CA LEU A 64 -3.51 -0.15 -10.87
C LEU A 64 -2.92 0.86 -11.88
N GLN A 65 -3.08 0.58 -13.15
CA GLN A 65 -2.79 1.55 -14.19
C GLN A 65 -3.61 2.83 -14.01
N ALA A 66 -3.14 3.94 -14.57
CA ALA A 66 -3.84 5.22 -14.54
C ALA A 66 -5.30 5.06 -15.03
N HIS A 67 -6.24 5.67 -14.32
CA HIS A 67 -7.65 5.61 -14.66
C HIS A 67 -8.45 6.76 -14.04
N TYR A 68 -9.63 7.02 -14.61
CA TYR A 68 -10.62 7.87 -13.99
C TYR A 68 -11.65 7.03 -13.24
N LEU A 69 -12.07 7.51 -12.08
CA LEU A 69 -13.13 6.94 -11.27
C LEU A 69 -14.14 8.02 -10.87
N CYS A 70 -15.41 7.76 -11.09
CA CYS A 70 -16.47 8.64 -10.58
C CYS A 70 -16.85 8.22 -9.14
N PRO A 71 -16.73 9.10 -8.14
CA PRO A 71 -17.08 8.75 -6.75
C PRO A 71 -18.58 8.57 -6.53
N LYS A 72 -19.43 9.11 -7.45
CA LYS A 72 -20.88 9.10 -7.30
C LYS A 72 -21.56 7.94 -8.02
N CYS A 73 -21.27 7.73 -9.30
CA CYS A 73 -21.92 6.70 -10.11
C CYS A 73 -21.02 5.49 -10.40
N HIS A 74 -19.79 5.48 -9.88
CA HIS A 74 -18.80 4.43 -10.08
C HIS A 74 -18.43 4.16 -11.56
N TYR A 75 -18.65 5.18 -12.43
CA TYR A 75 -18.10 5.12 -13.77
C TYR A 75 -16.58 5.06 -13.71
N VAL A 76 -15.97 4.20 -14.50
CA VAL A 76 -14.53 4.01 -14.58
C VAL A 76 -14.08 4.03 -16.02
N ASP A 77 -12.97 4.71 -16.30
CA ASP A 77 -12.32 4.72 -17.61
C ASP A 77 -10.88 4.23 -17.51
N PHE A 78 -10.65 3.04 -18.03
CA PHE A 78 -9.32 2.44 -18.24
C PHE A 78 -8.93 2.42 -19.73
N ASP A 79 -9.89 2.66 -20.63
CA ASP A 79 -9.80 2.23 -22.01
C ASP A 79 -9.64 3.35 -23.03
N SER A 80 -9.96 4.59 -22.67
CA SER A 80 -9.81 5.71 -23.59
C SER A 80 -8.35 5.89 -24.02
N ASP A 81 -8.12 6.33 -25.24
CA ASP A 81 -6.77 6.55 -25.80
C ASP A 81 -5.96 7.54 -24.94
N TYR A 82 -6.65 8.51 -24.36
CA TYR A 82 -6.02 9.45 -23.44
C TYR A 82 -5.48 8.76 -22.18
N VAL A 83 -6.29 7.92 -21.52
CA VAL A 83 -5.87 7.17 -20.33
C VAL A 83 -4.74 6.21 -20.68
N LYS A 84 -4.84 5.49 -21.79
CA LYS A 84 -3.77 4.58 -22.26
C LYS A 84 -2.45 5.30 -22.55
N SER A 85 -2.46 6.58 -22.90
CA SER A 85 -1.24 7.37 -23.07
C SER A 85 -0.48 7.62 -21.77
N PHE A 86 -1.11 7.36 -20.61
CA PHE A 86 -0.51 7.45 -19.27
C PHE A 86 0.02 6.13 -18.74
N SER A 87 0.10 5.09 -19.56
CA SER A 87 0.76 3.83 -19.18
C SER A 87 2.17 4.08 -18.64
N GLY A 88 2.49 3.52 -17.48
CA GLY A 88 3.75 3.74 -16.78
C GLY A 88 3.89 5.11 -16.08
N ARG A 89 2.81 5.88 -15.99
CA ARG A 89 2.75 7.18 -15.31
C ARG A 89 1.70 7.20 -14.23
N SER A 90 1.75 8.23 -13.36
CA SER A 90 0.72 8.46 -12.36
C SER A 90 -0.57 9.00 -12.99
N GLY A 91 -1.70 8.41 -12.61
CA GLY A 91 -3.02 8.93 -12.96
C GLY A 91 -3.28 10.34 -12.39
N CYS A 92 -2.61 10.71 -11.31
CA CYS A 92 -2.74 12.05 -10.71
C CYS A 92 -2.33 13.18 -11.66
N ASP A 93 -1.47 12.89 -12.64
CA ASP A 93 -0.99 13.85 -13.63
C ASP A 93 -1.95 14.03 -14.82
N MET A 94 -3.04 13.25 -14.88
CA MET A 94 -4.07 13.42 -15.91
C MET A 94 -4.83 14.73 -15.73
N GLU A 95 -5.44 15.21 -16.82
CA GLU A 95 -6.29 16.40 -16.80
C GLU A 95 -7.55 16.19 -15.95
N ASP A 96 -8.05 17.27 -15.36
CA ASP A 96 -9.33 17.24 -14.64
C ASP A 96 -10.48 17.07 -15.64
N ARG A 97 -11.34 16.10 -15.39
CA ARG A 97 -12.51 15.78 -16.22
C ARG A 97 -13.76 15.58 -15.40
N VAL A 98 -14.89 15.76 -16.03
CA VAL A 98 -16.20 15.45 -15.44
C VAL A 98 -16.73 14.12 -15.96
N CYS A 99 -17.49 13.45 -15.12
CA CYS A 99 -18.09 12.17 -15.45
C CYS A 99 -19.09 12.33 -16.61
N PRO A 100 -18.97 11.56 -17.70
CA PRO A 100 -19.89 11.63 -18.83
C PRO A 100 -21.29 11.12 -18.49
N VAL A 101 -21.45 10.41 -17.37
CA VAL A 101 -22.74 9.83 -16.95
C VAL A 101 -23.51 10.77 -16.04
N CYS A 102 -22.85 11.36 -15.03
CA CYS A 102 -23.54 12.13 -13.98
C CYS A 102 -23.01 13.57 -13.79
N GLY A 103 -21.97 13.98 -14.54
CA GLY A 103 -21.41 15.33 -14.50
C GLY A 103 -20.55 15.63 -13.24
N GLU A 104 -20.35 14.67 -12.35
CA GLU A 104 -19.50 14.82 -11.16
C GLU A 104 -18.01 14.88 -11.55
N PRO A 105 -17.16 15.65 -10.86
CA PRO A 105 -15.71 15.60 -11.07
C PRO A 105 -15.17 14.17 -10.92
N LEU A 106 -14.34 13.73 -11.86
CA LEU A 106 -13.70 12.41 -11.81
C LEU A 106 -12.47 12.46 -10.90
N MET A 107 -12.32 11.41 -10.12
CA MET A 107 -11.05 11.13 -9.41
C MET A 107 -10.05 10.56 -10.42
N LYS A 108 -8.79 10.95 -10.24
CA LYS A 108 -7.64 10.53 -11.03
C LYS A 108 -6.79 9.62 -10.17
N GLU A 109 -6.69 8.36 -10.52
CA GLU A 109 -6.01 7.35 -9.72
C GLU A 109 -5.11 6.45 -10.55
N GLY A 110 -4.34 5.63 -9.83
CA GLY A 110 -3.46 4.62 -10.43
C GLY A 110 -2.03 5.11 -10.63
N HIS A 111 -1.07 4.25 -10.28
CA HIS A 111 0.36 4.54 -10.39
C HIS A 111 1.09 3.53 -11.27
N ASP A 112 0.36 2.59 -11.86
CA ASP A 112 0.86 1.55 -12.78
C ASP A 112 2.08 0.79 -12.21
N ILE A 113 1.95 0.30 -10.97
CA ILE A 113 3.03 -0.38 -10.26
C ILE A 113 2.82 -1.90 -10.37
N PRO A 114 3.81 -2.65 -10.92
CA PRO A 114 3.73 -4.09 -11.00
C PRO A 114 3.75 -4.76 -9.61
N PHE A 115 2.90 -5.78 -9.41
CA PHE A 115 2.85 -6.55 -8.16
C PHE A 115 4.16 -7.30 -7.87
N GLU A 116 4.88 -7.65 -8.89
CA GLU A 116 6.17 -8.33 -8.84
C GLU A 116 7.22 -7.52 -8.06
N THR A 117 7.05 -6.22 -7.95
CA THR A 117 7.90 -5.34 -7.12
C THR A 117 7.82 -5.72 -5.63
N PHE A 118 6.67 -6.23 -5.17
CA PHE A 118 6.43 -6.61 -3.79
C PHE A 118 6.84 -8.05 -3.47
N LEU A 119 6.24 -9.02 -4.15
CA LEU A 119 6.45 -10.44 -3.86
C LEU A 119 7.40 -11.15 -4.84
N GLY A 120 8.02 -10.41 -5.76
CA GLY A 120 8.89 -10.97 -6.80
C GLY A 120 8.13 -11.67 -7.92
N PHE A 121 8.83 -12.01 -9.00
CA PHE A 121 8.24 -12.64 -10.19
C PHE A 121 7.61 -14.02 -9.92
N LYS A 122 8.09 -14.73 -8.91
CA LYS A 122 7.54 -16.02 -8.49
C LYS A 122 6.46 -15.88 -7.43
N GLY A 123 6.22 -14.66 -6.93
CA GLY A 123 5.25 -14.37 -5.88
C GLY A 123 5.57 -14.98 -4.50
N ASN A 124 6.81 -15.42 -4.28
CA ASN A 124 7.25 -16.14 -3.08
C ASN A 124 8.29 -15.39 -2.24
N LYS A 125 8.62 -14.17 -2.61
CA LYS A 125 9.42 -13.29 -1.75
C LYS A 125 8.58 -12.93 -0.52
N GLU A 126 9.17 -13.02 0.68
CA GLU A 126 8.49 -12.59 1.90
C GLU A 126 8.10 -11.11 1.82
N PRO A 127 6.82 -10.78 2.09
CA PRO A 127 6.36 -9.41 2.06
C PRO A 127 6.99 -8.60 3.20
N ASP A 128 7.43 -7.40 2.87
CA ASP A 128 7.92 -6.41 3.82
C ASP A 128 6.91 -5.24 3.85
N ILE A 129 6.12 -5.17 4.92
CA ILE A 129 5.07 -4.15 5.10
C ILE A 129 5.55 -3.14 6.12
N ASP A 130 6.10 -2.04 5.65
CA ASP A 130 6.55 -0.93 6.47
C ASP A 130 5.40 0.04 6.75
N LEU A 131 5.09 0.24 8.03
CA LEU A 131 4.05 1.16 8.49
C LEU A 131 4.66 2.28 9.34
N ASN A 132 4.40 3.52 8.96
CA ASN A 132 4.82 4.71 9.68
C ASN A 132 3.67 5.25 10.54
N PHE A 133 3.76 5.02 11.84
CA PHE A 133 2.82 5.58 12.81
C PHE A 133 3.28 6.96 13.28
N SER A 134 2.32 7.80 13.70
CA SER A 134 2.64 9.03 14.42
C SER A 134 3.50 8.73 15.65
N GLY A 135 4.50 9.57 15.93
CA GLY A 135 5.36 9.42 17.11
C GLY A 135 4.58 9.31 18.42
N ASP A 136 3.50 10.09 18.54
CA ASP A 136 2.61 10.11 19.72
C ASP A 136 1.77 8.81 19.85
N TYR A 137 1.55 8.11 18.74
CA TYR A 137 0.75 6.90 18.70
C TYR A 137 1.60 5.62 18.73
N GLN A 138 2.88 5.68 18.41
CA GLN A 138 3.74 4.52 18.23
C GLN A 138 3.72 3.55 19.43
N SER A 139 3.71 4.07 20.65
CA SER A 139 3.66 3.23 21.86
C SER A 139 2.33 2.47 21.98
N LYS A 140 1.21 3.10 21.57
CA LYS A 140 -0.11 2.46 21.53
C LYS A 140 -0.18 1.39 20.44
N ALA A 141 0.39 1.65 19.26
CA ALA A 141 0.49 0.66 18.19
C ALA A 141 1.28 -0.57 18.65
N HIS A 142 2.40 -0.39 19.35
CA HIS A 142 3.15 -1.51 19.95
C HIS A 142 2.33 -2.28 20.98
N ALA A 143 1.62 -1.59 21.89
CA ALA A 143 0.76 -2.24 22.87
C ALA A 143 -0.37 -3.03 22.20
N TYR A 144 -0.90 -2.54 21.07
CA TYR A 144 -1.95 -3.24 20.32
C TYR A 144 -1.47 -4.54 19.69
N THR A 145 -0.18 -4.67 19.38
CA THR A 145 0.38 -5.97 18.93
C THR A 145 0.23 -7.04 20.01
N GLU A 146 0.32 -6.70 21.29
CA GLU A 146 0.04 -7.64 22.38
C GLU A 146 -1.44 -8.06 22.45
N VAL A 147 -2.37 -7.19 22.02
CA VAL A 147 -3.79 -7.54 21.91
C VAL A 147 -4.00 -8.56 20.78
N ILE A 148 -3.30 -8.39 19.66
CA ILE A 148 -3.41 -9.29 18.50
C ILE A 148 -2.81 -10.67 18.80
N PHE A 149 -1.63 -10.72 19.38
CA PHE A 149 -0.86 -11.95 19.56
C PHE A 149 -0.93 -12.56 20.96
N GLY A 150 -1.38 -11.80 21.95
CA GLY A 150 -1.42 -12.16 23.35
C GLY A 150 -0.26 -11.59 24.16
N LYS A 151 -0.52 -11.31 25.42
CA LYS A 151 0.43 -10.68 26.35
C LYS A 151 1.73 -11.51 26.48
N GLY A 152 2.87 -10.83 26.37
CA GLY A 152 4.19 -11.43 26.48
C GLY A 152 4.63 -12.25 25.27
N LYS A 153 3.91 -12.16 24.13
CA LYS A 153 4.28 -12.83 22.88
C LYS A 153 4.88 -11.89 21.83
N THR A 154 4.93 -10.61 22.12
CA THR A 154 5.52 -9.59 21.22
C THR A 154 6.67 -8.89 21.91
N PHE A 155 7.74 -8.65 21.16
CA PHE A 155 8.94 -8.02 21.65
C PHE A 155 9.46 -7.00 20.63
N ARG A 156 10.09 -5.94 21.11
CA ARG A 156 10.81 -5.02 20.22
C ARG A 156 12.10 -5.68 19.77
N ALA A 157 12.31 -5.74 18.48
CA ALA A 157 13.60 -6.11 17.92
C ALA A 157 14.60 -4.96 18.14
N GLY A 158 15.77 -5.29 18.69
CA GLY A 158 16.89 -4.36 18.78
C GLY A 158 17.73 -4.45 17.50
N THR A 159 18.24 -3.31 17.04
CA THR A 159 19.24 -3.25 15.97
C THR A 159 20.60 -2.93 16.56
N VAL A 160 21.63 -3.66 16.12
CA VAL A 160 23.02 -3.34 16.43
C VAL A 160 23.58 -2.59 15.23
N GLY A 161 23.88 -1.30 15.44
CA GLY A 161 24.57 -0.49 14.44
C GLY A 161 26.07 -0.50 14.68
N THR A 162 26.86 -0.69 13.63
CA THR A 162 28.30 -0.45 13.64
C THR A 162 28.58 0.90 12.98
N LEU A 163 29.57 1.63 13.48
CA LEU A 163 30.11 2.79 12.79
C LEU A 163 30.81 2.31 11.51
N ALA A 164 30.26 2.66 10.36
CA ALA A 164 30.93 2.39 9.09
C ALA A 164 32.09 3.37 8.89
N ASP A 165 33.18 2.91 8.25
CA ASP A 165 34.38 3.72 7.98
C ASP A 165 34.07 5.08 7.33
N LYS A 166 33.06 5.11 6.45
CA LYS A 166 32.57 6.35 5.81
C LYS A 166 31.93 7.34 6.78
N THR A 167 31.33 6.86 7.85
CA THR A 167 30.68 7.72 8.87
C THR A 167 31.73 8.31 9.82
N CYS A 168 32.80 7.56 10.06
CA CYS A 168 33.90 8.01 10.91
C CYS A 168 34.70 9.17 10.26
N LEU A 169 34.90 9.12 8.95
CA LEU A 169 35.60 10.15 8.18
C LEU A 169 34.87 11.51 8.14
N LEU A 170 33.54 11.53 8.24
CA LEU A 170 32.74 12.76 8.23
C LEU A 170 32.82 13.56 9.54
N TYR A 171 33.22 12.94 10.65
CA TYR A 171 33.35 13.60 11.95
C TYR A 171 34.78 13.98 12.35
N THR A 172 35.78 13.57 11.57
CA THR A 172 37.21 13.79 11.85
C THR A 172 37.92 14.71 10.86
N SER A 173 37.19 15.24 9.87
CA SER A 173 37.72 16.21 8.86
C SER A 173 37.17 17.60 9.04
#